data_b602fe0344025839346a6ffb3e7a1cc7
#
_entry.id   b602fe0344025839346a6ffb3e7a1cc7
#
_cell.length_a   1.000
_cell.length_b   1.000
_cell.length_c   1.000
_cell.angle_alpha   90.00
_cell.angle_beta   90.00
_cell.angle_gamma   90.00
#
_symmetry.space_group_name_H-M   'P 1'
#
loop_
_entity.id
_entity.type
_entity.pdbx_description
1 polymer ?
#
loop_
_entity_poly.entity_id
_entity_poly.type
_entity_poly.pdbx_seq_one_letter_code
_entity_poly.pdbx_strand_id
1 'polypeptide(L)'
;MKNRYLSSWAKNVAPSPTLAVDAKAKALKAAGQDVCGFGAGEPDFDTPSFIKDACAQALAEGKTKYAPAAGIPALRQALAQQYQEKGVLPEAAPAQVVLSPGGKYSCYLAILATCGAGDEVIIPAPFWVSYPEMVKLSGATPRVVFAGDDMGFKVSPQQLEEVLTPASRMIILNSPSNPTGCLYTREEMEAIVELSCRHNLLIMSDEIYEYLLYDEAKHFCPASFSKEAAERVITVSGFSKTFSMTGWRLGTLVANPEISKAVANLQSQTTSNATTFAQYGALAAMENWDQSMSAVDEMLVHFDRRRLKLLHGLESTDGITCQRSQGAFYLFPNISSFGLSSEEFSARLLEEQKVAVVSGHAFGAEGYIRLSYATSDEIIEEGLSRLQSFCASLM
;
A
#
# COMPACT_ATOMS: atom_id res chain seq x y z
N MET A 1 2.60 -19.02 34.83
CA MET A 1 1.77 -19.97 34.05
C MET A 1 1.94 -19.65 32.58
N LYS A 2 2.44 -20.58 31.74
CA LYS A 2 2.51 -20.38 30.29
C LYS A 2 1.10 -20.19 29.77
N ASN A 3 0.83 -19.07 29.09
CA ASN A 3 -0.47 -18.77 28.49
C ASN A 3 -0.82 -19.87 27.47
N ARG A 4 -1.69 -20.80 27.85
CA ARG A 4 -2.11 -21.97 27.06
C ARG A 4 -3.23 -21.66 26.06
N TYR A 5 -3.78 -20.42 26.09
CA TYR A 5 -4.94 -20.05 25.31
C TYR A 5 -4.62 -19.56 23.89
N LEU A 6 -3.38 -19.14 23.63
CA LEU A 6 -2.98 -18.60 22.34
C LEU A 6 -2.09 -19.57 21.57
N SER A 7 -2.33 -19.67 20.25
CA SER A 7 -1.43 -20.36 19.33
C SER A 7 -0.08 -19.64 19.25
N SER A 8 0.95 -20.32 18.73
CA SER A 8 2.26 -19.72 18.46
C SER A 8 2.13 -18.54 17.47
N TRP A 9 1.29 -18.67 16.47
CA TRP A 9 1.02 -17.62 15.50
C TRP A 9 0.48 -16.34 16.16
N ALA A 10 -0.56 -16.48 17.00
CA ALA A 10 -1.17 -15.33 17.68
C ALA A 10 -0.23 -14.61 18.66
N LYS A 11 0.79 -15.30 19.16
CA LYS A 11 1.80 -14.72 20.07
C LYS A 11 2.89 -13.94 19.33
N ASN A 12 3.12 -14.28 18.07
CA ASN A 12 4.25 -13.76 17.29
C ASN A 12 3.84 -12.63 16.34
N VAL A 13 2.54 -12.33 16.20
CA VAL A 13 2.07 -11.21 15.37
C VAL A 13 2.08 -9.93 16.19
N ALA A 14 2.85 -8.94 15.72
CA ALA A 14 2.89 -7.61 16.33
C ALA A 14 1.65 -6.78 15.95
N PRO A 15 1.13 -5.92 16.86
CA PRO A 15 0.10 -4.95 16.50
C PRO A 15 0.63 -3.97 15.44
N SER A 16 -0.28 -3.46 14.60
CA SER A 16 0.09 -2.50 13.55
C SER A 16 0.54 -1.16 14.16
N PRO A 17 1.78 -0.72 13.95
CA PRO A 17 2.28 0.55 14.50
C PRO A 17 1.49 1.77 13.96
N THR A 18 1.12 1.74 12.69
CA THR A 18 0.35 2.83 12.05
C THR A 18 -1.05 2.99 12.65
N LEU A 19 -1.73 1.87 12.94
CA LEU A 19 -3.03 1.90 13.60
C LEU A 19 -2.91 2.36 15.06
N ALA A 20 -1.83 2.03 15.75
CA ALA A 20 -1.59 2.46 17.12
C ALA A 20 -1.40 4.00 17.21
N VAL A 21 -0.65 4.59 16.28
CA VAL A 21 -0.48 6.05 16.19
C VAL A 21 -1.79 6.74 15.90
N ASP A 22 -2.57 6.25 14.93
CA ASP A 22 -3.87 6.82 14.59
C ASP A 22 -4.86 6.72 15.76
N ALA A 23 -4.92 5.59 16.45
CA ALA A 23 -5.76 5.40 17.64
C ALA A 23 -5.37 6.37 18.78
N LYS A 24 -4.06 6.57 19.01
CA LYS A 24 -3.56 7.53 20.01
C LYS A 24 -3.93 8.97 19.65
N ALA A 25 -3.75 9.37 18.39
CA ALA A 25 -4.14 10.69 17.92
C ALA A 25 -5.65 10.93 18.06
N LYS A 26 -6.49 9.95 17.69
CA LYS A 26 -7.95 10.01 17.85
C LYS A 26 -8.37 10.10 19.33
N ALA A 27 -7.72 9.34 20.21
CA ALA A 27 -7.98 9.40 21.64
C ALA A 27 -7.65 10.78 22.25
N LEU A 28 -6.52 11.39 21.84
CA LEU A 28 -6.14 12.73 22.27
C LEU A 28 -7.14 13.80 21.76
N LYS A 29 -7.59 13.71 20.50
CA LYS A 29 -8.64 14.57 19.95
C LYS A 29 -9.96 14.42 20.71
N ALA A 30 -10.38 13.20 21.03
CA ALA A 30 -11.58 12.94 21.80
C ALA A 30 -11.48 13.48 23.24
N ALA A 31 -10.27 13.60 23.80
CA ALA A 31 -9.99 14.26 25.07
C ALA A 31 -9.89 15.80 24.97
N GLY A 32 -10.25 16.40 23.82
CA GLY A 32 -10.29 17.85 23.61
C GLY A 32 -8.92 18.46 23.26
N GLN A 33 -7.89 17.65 22.97
CA GLN A 33 -6.60 18.16 22.55
C GLN A 33 -6.58 18.45 21.05
N ASP A 34 -5.96 19.58 20.67
CA ASP A 34 -5.76 19.94 19.27
C ASP A 34 -4.54 19.21 18.70
N VAL A 35 -4.81 18.12 17.94
CA VAL A 35 -3.78 17.23 17.38
C VAL A 35 -3.75 17.33 15.85
N CYS A 36 -2.59 17.67 15.30
CA CYS A 36 -2.31 17.58 13.86
C CYS A 36 -1.93 16.14 13.50
N GLY A 37 -2.79 15.45 12.74
CA GLY A 37 -2.60 14.04 12.41
C GLY A 37 -2.07 13.81 11.00
N PHE A 38 -0.83 13.28 10.90
CA PHE A 38 -0.20 12.85 9.64
C PHE A 38 -0.03 11.32 9.55
N GLY A 39 -0.65 10.57 10.48
CA GLY A 39 -0.50 9.12 10.54
C GLY A 39 -1.45 8.36 9.61
N ALA A 40 -2.53 8.98 9.13
CA ALA A 40 -3.58 8.31 8.35
C ALA A 40 -3.05 7.73 7.04
N GLY A 41 -3.46 6.51 6.73
CA GLY A 41 -3.15 5.85 5.47
C GLY A 41 -4.37 5.74 4.56
N GLU A 42 -5.24 6.75 4.54
CA GLU A 42 -6.46 6.78 3.72
C GLU A 42 -6.72 8.18 3.18
N PRO A 43 -7.32 8.30 1.97
CA PRO A 43 -7.78 9.57 1.44
C PRO A 43 -8.77 10.25 2.41
N ASP A 44 -8.70 11.57 2.52
CA ASP A 44 -9.64 12.40 3.28
C ASP A 44 -10.87 12.85 2.45
N PHE A 45 -10.98 12.32 1.24
CA PHE A 45 -12.10 12.49 0.35
C PHE A 45 -13.15 11.40 0.56
N ASP A 46 -14.38 11.72 0.23
CA ASP A 46 -15.47 10.74 0.21
C ASP A 46 -15.45 9.92 -1.08
N THR A 47 -15.98 8.70 -1.03
CA THR A 47 -16.23 7.90 -2.23
C THR A 47 -17.16 8.67 -3.19
N PRO A 48 -16.90 8.71 -4.52
CA PRO A 48 -17.76 9.35 -5.50
C PRO A 48 -19.23 8.91 -5.38
N SER A 49 -20.16 9.87 -5.50
CA SER A 49 -21.58 9.64 -5.22
C SER A 49 -22.18 8.51 -6.06
N PHE A 50 -21.90 8.48 -7.36
CA PHE A 50 -22.44 7.46 -8.26
C PHE A 50 -22.02 6.03 -7.88
N ILE A 51 -20.82 5.85 -7.28
CA ILE A 51 -20.37 4.57 -6.74
C ILE A 51 -21.18 4.18 -5.49
N LYS A 52 -21.44 5.17 -4.61
CA LYS A 52 -22.28 4.97 -3.41
C LYS A 52 -23.71 4.64 -3.81
N ASP A 53 -24.25 5.33 -4.81
CA ASP A 53 -25.61 5.13 -5.31
C ASP A 53 -25.80 3.74 -5.92
N ALA A 54 -24.81 3.26 -6.71
CA ALA A 54 -24.83 1.92 -7.26
C ALA A 54 -24.80 0.82 -6.16
N CYS A 55 -24.05 1.05 -5.10
CA CYS A 55 -24.03 0.16 -3.94
C CYS A 55 -25.39 0.17 -3.20
N ALA A 56 -25.98 1.34 -2.98
CA ALA A 56 -27.29 1.48 -2.36
C ALA A 56 -28.40 0.80 -3.18
N GLN A 57 -28.33 0.95 -4.51
CA GLN A 57 -29.23 0.28 -5.44
C GLN A 57 -29.09 -1.25 -5.35
N ALA A 58 -27.86 -1.75 -5.32
CA ALA A 58 -27.61 -3.18 -5.16
C ALA A 58 -28.19 -3.74 -3.85
N LEU A 59 -28.10 -2.99 -2.76
CA LEU A 59 -28.76 -3.35 -1.50
C LEU A 59 -30.28 -3.37 -1.64
N ALA A 60 -30.88 -2.37 -2.28
CA ALA A 60 -32.32 -2.29 -2.52
C ALA A 60 -32.83 -3.44 -3.40
N GLU A 61 -32.03 -3.90 -4.35
CA GLU A 61 -32.30 -5.05 -5.22
C GLU A 61 -32.07 -6.41 -4.55
N GLY A 62 -31.65 -6.43 -3.29
CA GLY A 62 -31.41 -7.67 -2.55
C GLY A 62 -30.12 -8.41 -2.92
N LYS A 63 -29.10 -7.71 -3.44
CA LYS A 63 -27.75 -8.27 -3.69
C LYS A 63 -26.99 -8.53 -2.36
N THR A 64 -27.63 -9.24 -1.44
CA THR A 64 -27.18 -9.48 -0.07
C THR A 64 -26.82 -10.95 0.20
N LYS A 65 -26.74 -11.76 -0.86
CA LYS A 65 -26.38 -13.18 -0.77
C LYS A 65 -24.91 -13.39 -1.13
N TYR A 66 -24.42 -14.61 -0.88
CA TYR A 66 -23.06 -14.98 -1.28
C TYR A 66 -22.83 -14.76 -2.79
N ALA A 67 -21.68 -14.21 -3.09
CA ALA A 67 -21.13 -14.15 -4.45
C ALA A 67 -20.17 -15.35 -4.67
N PRO A 68 -19.77 -15.64 -5.90
CA PRO A 68 -18.66 -16.56 -6.16
C PRO A 68 -17.40 -16.14 -5.38
N ALA A 69 -16.61 -17.09 -4.91
CA ALA A 69 -15.42 -16.82 -4.10
C ALA A 69 -14.44 -15.84 -4.78
N ALA A 70 -14.25 -15.97 -6.08
CA ALA A 70 -13.40 -15.06 -6.86
C ALA A 70 -14.04 -13.68 -7.15
N GLY A 71 -15.31 -13.46 -6.77
CA GLY A 71 -16.05 -12.22 -7.04
C GLY A 71 -17.10 -12.36 -8.13
N ILE A 72 -17.95 -11.34 -8.27
CA ILE A 72 -19.03 -11.33 -9.27
C ILE A 72 -18.46 -11.35 -10.70
N PRO A 73 -19.04 -12.15 -11.63
CA PRO A 73 -18.50 -12.30 -12.98
C PRO A 73 -18.35 -10.99 -13.75
N ALA A 74 -19.33 -10.09 -13.63
CA ALA A 74 -19.31 -8.81 -14.33
C ALA A 74 -18.10 -7.95 -13.94
N LEU A 75 -17.78 -7.83 -12.64
CA LEU A 75 -16.64 -7.05 -12.18
C LEU A 75 -15.30 -7.70 -12.57
N ARG A 76 -15.20 -9.01 -12.52
CA ARG A 76 -14.02 -9.75 -12.99
C ARG A 76 -13.79 -9.56 -14.49
N GLN A 77 -14.86 -9.54 -15.28
CA GLN A 77 -14.80 -9.26 -16.72
C GLN A 77 -14.33 -7.82 -16.97
N ALA A 78 -14.93 -6.84 -16.30
CA ALA A 78 -14.56 -5.44 -16.47
C ALA A 78 -13.08 -5.18 -16.11
N LEU A 79 -12.58 -5.78 -15.03
CA LEU A 79 -11.18 -5.69 -14.64
C LEU A 79 -10.24 -6.36 -15.67
N ALA A 80 -10.57 -7.56 -16.15
CA ALA A 80 -9.78 -8.22 -17.18
C ALA A 80 -9.71 -7.37 -18.47
N GLN A 81 -10.83 -6.80 -18.88
CA GLN A 81 -10.89 -5.92 -20.04
C GLN A 81 -10.03 -4.66 -19.82
N GLN A 82 -10.05 -4.06 -18.64
CA GLN A 82 -9.20 -2.90 -18.33
C GLN A 82 -7.69 -3.22 -18.47
N TYR A 83 -7.25 -4.38 -17.98
CA TYR A 83 -5.85 -4.81 -18.14
C TYR A 83 -5.47 -5.04 -19.62
N GLN A 84 -6.42 -5.52 -20.45
CA GLN A 84 -6.23 -5.64 -21.89
C GLN A 84 -6.12 -4.27 -22.56
N GLU A 85 -7.05 -3.37 -22.29
CA GLU A 85 -7.13 -2.02 -22.89
C GLU A 85 -5.91 -1.16 -22.55
N LYS A 86 -5.37 -1.29 -21.34
CA LYS A 86 -4.12 -0.66 -20.94
C LYS A 86 -2.87 -1.30 -21.56
N GLY A 87 -3.00 -2.42 -22.26
CA GLY A 87 -1.87 -3.17 -22.79
C GLY A 87 -0.97 -3.80 -21.73
N VAL A 88 -1.43 -3.87 -20.47
CA VAL A 88 -0.67 -4.45 -19.35
C VAL A 88 -0.65 -5.97 -19.44
N LEU A 89 -1.81 -6.57 -19.66
CA LEU A 89 -1.98 -8.00 -19.88
C LEU A 89 -2.93 -8.20 -21.08
N PRO A 90 -2.42 -8.23 -22.32
CA PRO A 90 -3.25 -8.28 -23.53
C PRO A 90 -4.16 -9.52 -23.61
N GLU A 91 -3.78 -10.60 -22.93
CA GLU A 91 -4.55 -11.86 -22.87
C GLU A 91 -5.25 -12.04 -21.51
N ALA A 92 -5.42 -10.97 -20.71
CA ALA A 92 -6.08 -11.06 -19.42
C ALA A 92 -7.50 -11.64 -19.56
N ALA A 93 -7.84 -12.60 -18.71
CA ALA A 93 -9.14 -13.25 -18.69
C ALA A 93 -9.76 -13.19 -17.28
N PRO A 94 -11.09 -13.23 -17.15
CA PRO A 94 -11.74 -13.20 -15.83
C PRO A 94 -11.27 -14.30 -14.89
N ALA A 95 -10.79 -15.44 -15.41
CA ALA A 95 -10.23 -16.53 -14.61
C ALA A 95 -8.97 -16.14 -13.82
N GLN A 96 -8.25 -15.11 -14.28
CA GLN A 96 -7.04 -14.57 -13.64
C GLN A 96 -7.35 -13.54 -12.54
N VAL A 97 -8.59 -13.05 -12.44
CA VAL A 97 -9.00 -11.98 -11.53
C VAL A 97 -9.68 -12.55 -10.30
N VAL A 98 -9.22 -12.14 -9.11
CA VAL A 98 -9.87 -12.46 -7.82
C VAL A 98 -10.12 -11.18 -7.05
N LEU A 99 -11.37 -10.96 -6.60
CA LEU A 99 -11.79 -9.90 -5.70
C LEU A 99 -11.65 -10.37 -4.26
N SER A 100 -10.98 -9.59 -3.40
CA SER A 100 -10.73 -9.95 -2.01
C SER A 100 -11.26 -8.86 -1.04
N PRO A 101 -11.44 -9.17 0.25
CA PRO A 101 -11.79 -8.18 1.28
C PRO A 101 -10.70 -7.13 1.54
N GLY A 102 -10.34 -6.36 0.51
CA GLY A 102 -9.32 -5.31 0.48
C GLY A 102 -7.96 -5.81 0.01
N GLY A 103 -7.14 -4.90 -0.56
CA GLY A 103 -5.80 -5.21 -1.07
C GLY A 103 -4.87 -5.86 -0.03
N LYS A 104 -5.02 -5.49 1.26
CA LYS A 104 -4.30 -6.18 2.35
C LYS A 104 -4.54 -7.70 2.34
N TYR A 105 -5.78 -8.12 2.14
CA TYR A 105 -6.11 -9.54 2.12
C TYR A 105 -5.67 -10.19 0.80
N SER A 106 -5.69 -9.45 -0.31
CA SER A 106 -5.10 -9.90 -1.57
C SER A 106 -3.61 -10.21 -1.43
N CYS A 107 -2.82 -9.32 -0.81
CA CYS A 107 -1.40 -9.56 -0.50
C CYS A 107 -1.20 -10.80 0.37
N TYR A 108 -1.98 -10.92 1.44
CA TYR A 108 -1.89 -12.08 2.34
C TYR A 108 -2.20 -13.39 1.62
N LEU A 109 -3.26 -13.43 0.81
CA LEU A 109 -3.62 -14.62 0.05
C LEU A 109 -2.59 -14.95 -1.04
N ALA A 110 -1.99 -13.93 -1.69
CA ALA A 110 -0.90 -14.12 -2.65
C ALA A 110 0.28 -14.83 -2.01
N ILE A 111 0.73 -14.34 -0.86
CA ILE A 111 1.85 -14.92 -0.11
C ILE A 111 1.48 -16.33 0.38
N LEU A 112 0.31 -16.50 0.99
CA LEU A 112 -0.13 -17.80 1.53
C LEU A 112 -0.31 -18.87 0.43
N ALA A 113 -0.70 -18.47 -0.78
CA ALA A 113 -0.86 -19.39 -1.91
C ALA A 113 0.46 -19.85 -2.52
N THR A 114 1.55 -19.11 -2.32
CA THR A 114 2.79 -19.31 -3.08
C THR A 114 4.03 -19.50 -2.23
N CYS A 115 3.98 -19.15 -0.94
CA CYS A 115 5.11 -19.20 0.00
C CYS A 115 4.72 -19.91 1.30
N GLY A 116 5.62 -20.70 1.86
CA GLY A 116 5.42 -21.44 3.10
C GLY A 116 6.70 -21.70 3.87
N ALA A 117 6.68 -22.70 4.76
CA ALA A 117 7.82 -23.06 5.57
C ALA A 117 9.02 -23.50 4.71
N GLY A 118 10.16 -22.87 4.92
CA GLY A 118 11.37 -23.09 4.14
C GLY A 118 11.59 -22.08 3.02
N ASP A 119 10.56 -21.31 2.63
CA ASP A 119 10.69 -20.26 1.63
C ASP A 119 11.13 -18.93 2.25
N GLU A 120 11.87 -18.13 1.50
CA GLU A 120 12.21 -16.75 1.81
C GLU A 120 11.49 -15.78 0.87
N VAL A 121 10.97 -14.70 1.46
CA VAL A 121 10.35 -13.61 0.72
C VAL A 121 11.18 -12.34 0.90
N ILE A 122 11.69 -11.80 -0.21
CA ILE A 122 12.51 -10.59 -0.21
C ILE A 122 11.60 -9.37 -0.15
N ILE A 123 11.87 -8.49 0.80
CA ILE A 123 11.08 -7.29 1.06
C ILE A 123 12.02 -6.08 1.02
N PRO A 124 12.00 -5.28 -0.06
CA PRO A 124 12.65 -3.97 -0.07
C PRO A 124 12.13 -3.08 1.05
N ALA A 125 13.05 -2.53 1.84
CA ALA A 125 12.74 -1.51 2.84
C ALA A 125 13.25 -0.13 2.35
N PRO A 126 12.48 0.94 2.62
CA PRO A 126 11.29 1.03 3.46
C PRO A 126 10.08 0.30 2.85
N PHE A 127 9.35 -0.45 3.68
CA PHE A 127 8.22 -1.30 3.25
C PHE A 127 6.93 -0.95 4.00
N TRP A 128 5.77 -1.30 3.43
CA TRP A 128 4.53 -1.24 4.18
C TRP A 128 4.54 -2.25 5.35
N VAL A 129 4.27 -1.77 6.54
CA VAL A 129 4.40 -2.46 7.84
C VAL A 129 3.79 -3.86 7.91
N SER A 130 2.85 -4.19 7.02
CA SER A 130 2.14 -5.46 7.06
C SER A 130 2.84 -6.60 6.30
N TYR A 131 3.78 -6.31 5.38
CA TYR A 131 4.41 -7.36 4.57
C TYR A 131 5.19 -8.38 5.41
N PRO A 132 6.09 -7.98 6.33
CA PRO A 132 6.82 -8.95 7.12
C PRO A 132 5.91 -9.84 7.96
N GLU A 133 4.84 -9.28 8.51
CA GLU A 133 3.89 -10.04 9.32
C GLU A 133 3.07 -11.04 8.47
N MET A 134 2.68 -10.68 7.25
CA MET A 134 2.00 -11.58 6.33
C MET A 134 2.91 -12.76 5.91
N VAL A 135 4.19 -12.47 5.66
CA VAL A 135 5.18 -13.50 5.34
C VAL A 135 5.35 -14.46 6.51
N LYS A 136 5.49 -13.95 7.73
CA LYS A 136 5.56 -14.82 8.94
C LYS A 136 4.30 -15.66 9.12
N LEU A 137 3.12 -15.09 8.83
CA LEU A 137 1.84 -15.80 8.93
C LEU A 137 1.69 -16.93 7.91
N SER A 138 2.36 -16.88 6.76
CA SER A 138 2.41 -18.00 5.81
C SER A 138 3.38 -19.11 6.24
N GLY A 139 4.22 -18.84 7.22
CA GLY A 139 5.31 -19.74 7.65
C GLY A 139 6.63 -19.49 6.93
N ALA A 140 6.67 -18.60 5.95
CA ALA A 140 7.87 -18.19 5.26
C ALA A 140 8.72 -17.20 6.09
N THR A 141 9.95 -16.97 5.67
CA THR A 141 10.89 -16.06 6.32
C THR A 141 11.01 -14.76 5.54
N PRO A 142 10.73 -13.58 6.15
CA PRO A 142 10.98 -12.30 5.50
C PRO A 142 12.49 -12.02 5.47
N ARG A 143 13.01 -11.67 4.29
CA ARG A 143 14.39 -11.20 4.08
C ARG A 143 14.35 -9.75 3.63
N VAL A 144 14.75 -8.85 4.52
CA VAL A 144 14.68 -7.40 4.27
C VAL A 144 15.95 -6.91 3.59
N VAL A 145 15.79 -6.04 2.57
CA VAL A 145 16.88 -5.34 1.86
C VAL A 145 16.61 -3.85 1.95
N PHE A 146 17.48 -3.12 2.61
CA PHE A 146 17.31 -1.68 2.79
C PHE A 146 17.88 -0.88 1.60
N ALA A 147 17.12 0.11 1.13
CA ALA A 147 17.56 1.16 0.21
C ALA A 147 17.24 2.52 0.81
N GLY A 148 18.27 3.33 1.05
CA GLY A 148 18.15 4.66 1.63
C GLY A 148 17.69 5.73 0.62
N ASP A 149 17.65 6.96 1.11
CA ASP A 149 17.32 8.14 0.29
C ASP A 149 18.37 8.42 -0.79
N ASP A 150 19.63 8.07 -0.56
CA ASP A 150 20.71 8.10 -1.55
C ASP A 150 20.42 7.23 -2.79
N MET A 151 19.63 6.16 -2.63
CA MET A 151 19.14 5.28 -3.70
C MET A 151 17.69 5.61 -4.14
N GLY A 152 17.14 6.74 -3.68
CA GLY A 152 15.73 7.07 -3.93
C GLY A 152 14.75 6.08 -3.32
N PHE A 153 15.14 5.38 -2.25
CA PHE A 153 14.37 4.32 -1.59
C PHE A 153 14.02 3.13 -2.51
N LYS A 154 14.81 2.90 -3.55
CA LYS A 154 14.60 1.83 -4.53
C LYS A 154 15.76 0.85 -4.50
N VAL A 155 15.46 -0.43 -4.37
CA VAL A 155 16.49 -1.46 -4.45
C VAL A 155 16.94 -1.68 -5.89
N SER A 156 18.23 -1.86 -6.09
CA SER A 156 18.81 -2.24 -7.38
C SER A 156 18.77 -3.76 -7.57
N PRO A 157 18.83 -4.26 -8.83
CA PRO A 157 19.00 -5.69 -9.09
C PRO A 157 20.23 -6.27 -8.41
N GLN A 158 21.32 -5.53 -8.31
CA GLN A 158 22.53 -5.98 -7.64
C GLN A 158 22.31 -6.25 -6.14
N GLN A 159 21.67 -5.31 -5.43
CA GLN A 159 21.34 -5.50 -4.01
C GLN A 159 20.40 -6.70 -3.79
N LEU A 160 19.47 -6.92 -4.74
CA LEU A 160 18.59 -8.10 -4.70
C LEU A 160 19.41 -9.38 -4.90
N GLU A 161 20.32 -9.42 -5.87
CA GLU A 161 21.14 -10.59 -6.19
C GLU A 161 22.06 -11.00 -5.03
N GLU A 162 22.60 -10.04 -4.28
CA GLU A 162 23.46 -10.26 -3.11
C GLU A 162 22.75 -10.99 -1.94
N VAL A 163 21.41 -10.89 -1.88
CA VAL A 163 20.63 -11.51 -0.79
C VAL A 163 19.90 -12.79 -1.20
N LEU A 164 19.97 -13.16 -2.49
CA LEU A 164 19.35 -14.40 -2.97
C LEU A 164 19.96 -15.64 -2.34
N THR A 165 19.11 -16.57 -2.00
CA THR A 165 19.47 -17.91 -1.55
C THR A 165 18.67 -18.97 -2.32
N PRO A 166 19.02 -20.25 -2.24
CA PRO A 166 18.20 -21.32 -2.81
C PRO A 166 16.76 -21.39 -2.25
N ALA A 167 16.50 -20.75 -1.10
CA ALA A 167 15.18 -20.66 -0.48
C ALA A 167 14.37 -19.43 -0.97
N SER A 168 14.99 -18.51 -1.69
CA SER A 168 14.32 -17.31 -2.19
C SER A 168 13.20 -17.68 -3.16
N ARG A 169 11.96 -17.24 -2.88
CA ARG A 169 10.76 -17.62 -3.61
C ARG A 169 10.06 -16.44 -4.26
N MET A 170 10.02 -15.31 -3.59
CA MET A 170 9.25 -14.14 -4.01
C MET A 170 9.96 -12.83 -3.66
N ILE A 171 9.76 -11.81 -4.50
CA ILE A 171 10.09 -10.41 -4.20
C ILE A 171 8.78 -9.64 -4.08
N ILE A 172 8.62 -8.82 -3.03
CA ILE A 172 7.48 -7.91 -2.87
C ILE A 172 7.91 -6.53 -3.36
N LEU A 173 7.20 -5.99 -4.35
CA LEU A 173 7.38 -4.62 -4.84
C LEU A 173 6.13 -3.82 -4.54
N ASN A 174 6.29 -2.59 -4.06
CA ASN A 174 5.20 -1.63 -3.88
C ASN A 174 5.56 -0.33 -4.60
N SER A 175 4.92 -0.09 -5.73
CA SER A 175 5.17 1.08 -6.59
C SER A 175 3.84 1.59 -7.16
N PRO A 176 3.47 2.86 -6.84
CA PRO A 176 4.09 3.79 -5.90
C PRO A 176 4.10 3.28 -4.46
N SER A 177 5.16 3.63 -3.71
CA SER A 177 5.45 3.04 -2.41
C SER A 177 4.74 3.73 -1.23
N ASN A 178 4.34 2.95 -0.26
CA ASN A 178 4.11 3.35 1.11
C ASN A 178 5.26 2.77 1.96
N PRO A 179 6.14 3.60 2.57
CA PRO A 179 5.87 4.97 3.06
C PRO A 179 6.43 6.12 2.20
N THR A 180 7.24 5.86 1.17
CA THR A 180 8.14 6.86 0.58
C THR A 180 7.52 7.68 -0.56
N GLY A 181 6.45 7.15 -1.19
CA GLY A 181 5.90 7.72 -2.42
C GLY A 181 6.83 7.58 -3.64
N CYS A 182 7.92 6.82 -3.53
CA CYS A 182 8.81 6.56 -4.66
C CYS A 182 8.14 5.70 -5.73
N LEU A 183 8.60 5.86 -6.94
CA LEU A 183 8.12 5.15 -8.12
C LEU A 183 9.33 4.62 -8.89
N TYR A 184 9.30 3.34 -9.26
CA TYR A 184 10.31 2.75 -10.14
C TYR A 184 10.11 3.24 -11.57
N THR A 185 11.22 3.59 -12.24
CA THR A 185 11.20 3.86 -13.69
C THR A 185 10.97 2.57 -14.47
N ARG A 186 10.73 2.71 -15.80
CA ARG A 186 10.57 1.55 -16.66
C ARG A 186 11.81 0.65 -16.63
N GLU A 187 12.97 1.25 -16.75
CA GLU A 187 14.27 0.57 -16.81
C GLU A 187 14.60 -0.14 -15.49
N GLU A 188 14.35 0.53 -14.37
CA GLU A 188 14.56 -0.05 -13.04
C GLU A 188 13.64 -1.27 -12.83
N MET A 189 12.37 -1.14 -13.22
CA MET A 189 11.39 -2.23 -13.07
C MET A 189 11.72 -3.40 -14.00
N GLU A 190 12.08 -3.14 -15.24
CA GLU A 190 12.47 -4.14 -16.22
C GLU A 190 13.68 -4.96 -15.74
N ALA A 191 14.71 -4.29 -15.20
CA ALA A 191 15.90 -4.95 -14.67
C ALA A 191 15.57 -5.88 -13.47
N ILE A 192 14.62 -5.51 -12.61
CA ILE A 192 14.16 -6.38 -11.51
C ILE A 192 13.36 -7.57 -12.06
N VAL A 193 12.51 -7.35 -13.07
CA VAL A 193 11.75 -8.43 -13.73
C VAL A 193 12.69 -9.44 -14.38
N GLU A 194 13.72 -8.97 -15.10
CA GLU A 194 14.74 -9.85 -15.72
C GLU A 194 15.48 -10.68 -14.67
N LEU A 195 15.89 -10.07 -13.54
CA LEU A 195 16.50 -10.78 -12.42
C LEU A 195 15.55 -11.85 -11.88
N SER A 196 14.28 -11.50 -11.66
CA SER A 196 13.25 -12.43 -11.18
C SER A 196 13.08 -13.64 -12.12
N CYS A 197 13.05 -13.42 -13.43
CA CYS A 197 12.96 -14.48 -14.43
C CYS A 197 14.20 -15.39 -14.40
N ARG A 198 15.41 -14.82 -14.36
CA ARG A 198 16.66 -15.58 -14.29
C ARG A 198 16.73 -16.50 -13.06
N HIS A 199 16.23 -16.05 -11.92
CA HIS A 199 16.29 -16.78 -10.65
C HIS A 199 15.00 -17.54 -10.31
N ASN A 200 14.05 -17.63 -11.24
CA ASN A 200 12.77 -18.32 -11.06
C ASN A 200 11.97 -17.83 -9.84
N LEU A 201 12.01 -16.52 -9.59
CA LEU A 201 11.27 -15.88 -8.50
C LEU A 201 9.89 -15.40 -8.95
N LEU A 202 8.95 -15.37 -8.02
CA LEU A 202 7.70 -14.65 -8.18
C LEU A 202 7.89 -13.18 -7.81
N ILE A 203 7.10 -12.30 -8.40
CA ILE A 203 6.96 -10.90 -7.97
C ILE A 203 5.53 -10.70 -7.49
N MET A 204 5.35 -10.30 -6.23
CA MET A 204 4.10 -9.70 -5.79
C MET A 204 4.22 -8.18 -5.96
N SER A 205 3.51 -7.63 -6.94
CA SER A 205 3.45 -6.20 -7.23
C SER A 205 2.21 -5.60 -6.57
N ASP A 206 2.42 -4.83 -5.50
CA ASP A 206 1.36 -4.06 -4.86
C ASP A 206 1.27 -2.68 -5.51
N GLU A 207 0.26 -2.51 -6.35
CA GLU A 207 0.00 -1.36 -7.20
C GLU A 207 -1.18 -0.51 -6.70
N ILE A 208 -1.49 -0.60 -5.41
CA ILE A 208 -2.68 0.05 -4.81
C ILE A 208 -2.74 1.57 -5.02
N TYR A 209 -1.62 2.20 -5.36
CA TYR A 209 -1.49 3.62 -5.64
C TYR A 209 -1.25 3.94 -7.13
N GLU A 210 -1.46 3.00 -8.05
CA GLU A 210 -1.15 3.11 -9.48
C GLU A 210 -1.71 4.36 -10.19
N TYR A 211 -2.82 4.92 -9.69
CA TYR A 211 -3.46 6.13 -10.22
C TYR A 211 -3.15 7.40 -9.43
N LEU A 212 -2.46 7.30 -8.31
CA LEU A 212 -2.08 8.47 -7.52
C LEU A 212 -0.64 8.85 -7.86
N LEU A 213 -0.47 9.56 -8.97
CA LEU A 213 0.80 9.94 -9.56
C LEU A 213 0.90 11.45 -9.72
N TYR A 214 2.11 11.99 -9.64
CA TYR A 214 2.42 13.42 -9.75
C TYR A 214 3.55 13.65 -10.75
N ASP A 215 3.74 14.90 -11.19
CA ASP A 215 4.87 15.32 -12.03
C ASP A 215 4.99 14.53 -13.35
N GLU A 216 3.84 14.22 -13.97
CA GLU A 216 3.78 13.42 -15.21
C GLU A 216 4.43 12.02 -15.10
N ALA A 217 4.65 11.55 -13.89
CA ALA A 217 5.20 10.22 -13.62
C ALA A 217 4.29 9.13 -14.16
N LYS A 218 4.89 8.01 -14.58
CA LYS A 218 4.15 6.87 -15.15
C LYS A 218 4.40 5.61 -14.32
N HIS A 219 3.32 4.92 -14.00
CA HIS A 219 3.39 3.60 -13.39
C HIS A 219 3.66 2.52 -14.45
N PHE A 220 4.49 1.55 -14.10
CA PHE A 220 4.82 0.39 -14.93
C PHE A 220 4.51 -0.89 -14.16
N CYS A 221 3.52 -1.63 -14.63
CA CYS A 221 3.19 -2.93 -14.06
C CYS A 221 4.22 -3.98 -14.51
N PRO A 222 4.88 -4.70 -13.57
CA PRO A 222 5.88 -5.72 -13.92
C PRO A 222 5.36 -6.81 -14.86
N ALA A 223 4.08 -7.15 -14.78
CA ALA A 223 3.46 -8.18 -15.63
C ALA A 223 3.45 -7.81 -17.12
N SER A 224 3.63 -6.52 -17.47
CA SER A 224 3.55 -6.04 -18.85
C SER A 224 4.86 -6.22 -19.66
N PHE A 225 5.99 -6.55 -19.01
CA PHE A 225 7.28 -6.56 -19.69
C PHE A 225 7.51 -7.76 -20.61
N SER A 226 6.95 -8.93 -20.27
CA SER A 226 7.04 -10.12 -21.11
C SER A 226 5.97 -11.16 -20.76
N LYS A 227 5.77 -12.15 -21.64
CA LYS A 227 4.88 -13.29 -21.31
C LYS A 227 5.40 -14.08 -20.09
N GLU A 228 6.70 -14.23 -19.97
CA GLU A 228 7.30 -14.90 -18.82
C GLU A 228 7.08 -14.09 -17.54
N ALA A 229 7.18 -12.77 -17.58
CA ALA A 229 6.84 -11.89 -16.46
C ALA A 229 5.36 -12.04 -16.08
N ALA A 230 4.44 -12.05 -17.04
CA ALA A 230 3.01 -12.23 -16.81
C ALA A 230 2.67 -13.54 -16.06
N GLU A 231 3.43 -14.61 -16.28
CA GLU A 231 3.28 -15.89 -15.57
C GLU A 231 3.80 -15.85 -14.13
N ARG A 232 4.74 -14.96 -13.81
CA ARG A 232 5.42 -14.87 -12.51
C ARG A 232 4.96 -13.74 -11.63
N VAL A 233 4.30 -12.75 -12.19
CA VAL A 233 3.84 -11.58 -11.45
C VAL A 233 2.44 -11.82 -10.89
N ILE A 234 2.27 -11.47 -9.61
CA ILE A 234 0.99 -11.41 -8.92
C ILE A 234 0.72 -9.93 -8.69
N THR A 235 -0.12 -9.34 -9.50
CA THR A 235 -0.51 -7.93 -9.37
C THR A 235 -1.61 -7.81 -8.33
N VAL A 236 -1.37 -7.01 -7.31
CA VAL A 236 -2.34 -6.65 -6.28
C VAL A 236 -2.66 -5.17 -6.41
N SER A 237 -3.94 -4.85 -6.48
CA SER A 237 -4.43 -3.48 -6.50
C SER A 237 -5.77 -3.41 -5.76
N GLY A 238 -6.59 -2.40 -6.01
CA GLY A 238 -7.92 -2.29 -5.43
C GLY A 238 -8.49 -0.88 -5.50
N PHE A 239 -9.65 -0.72 -4.93
CA PHE A 239 -10.46 0.49 -5.03
C PHE A 239 -10.21 1.48 -3.88
N SER A 240 -9.51 1.02 -2.84
CA SER A 240 -9.38 1.73 -1.56
C SER A 240 -8.78 3.13 -1.68
N LYS A 241 -7.75 3.31 -2.53
CA LYS A 241 -7.01 4.57 -2.63
C LYS A 241 -7.49 5.40 -3.81
N THR A 242 -7.64 4.76 -4.96
CA THR A 242 -8.08 5.40 -6.20
C THR A 242 -9.45 6.07 -6.04
N PHE A 243 -10.39 5.40 -5.40
CA PHE A 243 -11.78 5.89 -5.29
C PHE A 243 -12.23 6.19 -3.86
N SER A 244 -11.29 6.41 -2.93
CA SER A 244 -11.60 6.69 -1.51
C SER A 244 -12.52 5.65 -0.88
N MET A 245 -12.25 4.36 -1.14
CA MET A 245 -13.09 3.22 -0.74
C MET A 245 -12.43 2.36 0.35
N THR A 246 -11.71 2.95 1.30
CA THR A 246 -10.99 2.18 2.34
C THR A 246 -11.91 1.34 3.20
N GLY A 247 -13.07 1.88 3.58
CA GLY A 247 -14.11 1.21 4.37
C GLY A 247 -14.90 0.13 3.62
N TRP A 248 -14.87 0.13 2.28
CA TRP A 248 -15.61 -0.83 1.45
C TRP A 248 -14.98 -2.23 1.45
N ARG A 249 -13.70 -2.32 1.79
CA ARG A 249 -12.94 -3.57 1.84
C ARG A 249 -12.98 -4.33 0.51
N LEU A 250 -12.57 -3.70 -0.58
CA LEU A 250 -12.41 -4.30 -1.90
C LEU A 250 -10.98 -4.17 -2.42
N GLY A 251 -10.36 -5.31 -2.71
CA GLY A 251 -9.07 -5.43 -3.36
C GLY A 251 -9.16 -6.36 -4.56
N THR A 252 -8.17 -6.28 -5.42
CA THR A 252 -8.03 -7.10 -6.60
C THR A 252 -6.71 -7.86 -6.56
N LEU A 253 -6.70 -9.04 -7.14
CA LEU A 253 -5.50 -9.81 -7.44
C LEU A 253 -5.63 -10.32 -8.87
N VAL A 254 -4.58 -10.15 -9.66
CA VAL A 254 -4.49 -10.68 -11.02
C VAL A 254 -3.17 -11.45 -11.13
N ALA A 255 -3.26 -12.71 -11.52
CA ALA A 255 -2.11 -13.60 -11.68
C ALA A 255 -2.40 -14.66 -12.75
N ASN A 256 -1.44 -15.55 -13.00
CA ASN A 256 -1.71 -16.70 -13.85
C ASN A 256 -2.90 -17.54 -13.30
N PRO A 257 -3.59 -18.33 -14.14
CA PRO A 257 -4.81 -19.04 -13.74
C PRO A 257 -4.62 -20.02 -12.57
N GLU A 258 -3.44 -20.62 -12.43
CA GLU A 258 -3.15 -21.57 -11.35
C GLU A 258 -3.10 -20.87 -9.99
N ILE A 259 -2.36 -19.76 -9.89
CA ILE A 259 -2.26 -18.94 -8.68
C ILE A 259 -3.63 -18.35 -8.33
N SER A 260 -4.33 -17.78 -9.32
CA SER A 260 -5.65 -17.18 -9.09
C SER A 260 -6.67 -18.19 -8.59
N LYS A 261 -6.64 -19.42 -9.10
CA LYS A 261 -7.48 -20.53 -8.62
C LYS A 261 -7.13 -20.92 -7.19
N ALA A 262 -5.84 -21.01 -6.84
CA ALA A 262 -5.40 -21.31 -5.49
C ALA A 262 -5.84 -20.23 -4.49
N VAL A 263 -5.69 -18.95 -4.86
CA VAL A 263 -6.14 -17.80 -4.06
C VAL A 263 -7.66 -17.85 -3.85
N ALA A 264 -8.45 -18.10 -4.90
CA ALA A 264 -9.90 -18.22 -4.78
C ALA A 264 -10.32 -19.40 -3.87
N ASN A 265 -9.60 -20.51 -3.92
CA ASN A 265 -9.84 -21.65 -3.03
C ASN A 265 -9.54 -21.29 -1.57
N LEU A 266 -8.41 -20.64 -1.27
CA LEU A 266 -8.08 -20.18 0.07
C LEU A 266 -9.12 -19.18 0.58
N GLN A 267 -9.55 -18.24 -0.26
CA GLN A 267 -10.60 -17.28 0.08
C GLN A 267 -11.92 -17.97 0.40
N SER A 268 -12.30 -19.00 -0.35
CA SER A 268 -13.55 -19.76 -0.12
C SER A 268 -13.59 -20.41 1.26
N GLN A 269 -12.44 -20.79 1.82
CA GLN A 269 -12.30 -21.43 3.14
C GLN A 269 -12.09 -20.44 4.30
N THR A 270 -11.91 -19.15 4.00
CA THR A 270 -11.65 -18.13 5.02
C THR A 270 -12.77 -17.10 5.09
N THR A 271 -12.96 -16.27 4.07
CA THR A 271 -13.96 -15.18 4.05
C THR A 271 -15.15 -15.46 3.14
N SER A 272 -15.19 -16.62 2.49
CA SER A 272 -16.13 -17.02 1.44
C SER A 272 -15.99 -16.16 0.17
N ASN A 273 -16.26 -14.87 0.25
CA ASN A 273 -16.15 -13.89 -0.85
C ASN A 273 -15.99 -12.47 -0.31
N ALA A 274 -15.59 -11.53 -1.15
CA ALA A 274 -15.67 -10.10 -0.84
C ALA A 274 -17.15 -9.65 -0.77
N THR A 275 -17.44 -8.58 -0.02
CA THR A 275 -18.80 -8.05 0.21
C THR A 275 -19.56 -7.86 -1.09
N THR A 276 -20.66 -8.55 -1.27
CA THR A 276 -21.38 -8.66 -2.56
C THR A 276 -21.86 -7.29 -3.06
N PHE A 277 -22.61 -6.55 -2.26
CA PHE A 277 -23.15 -5.24 -2.67
C PHE A 277 -22.06 -4.19 -2.92
N ALA A 278 -20.92 -4.26 -2.20
CA ALA A 278 -19.78 -3.41 -2.45
C ALA A 278 -19.15 -3.66 -3.82
N GLN A 279 -19.17 -4.90 -4.32
CA GLN A 279 -18.68 -5.22 -5.66
C GLN A 279 -19.51 -4.56 -6.77
N TYR A 280 -20.80 -4.31 -6.56
CA TYR A 280 -21.63 -3.57 -7.53
C TYR A 280 -21.27 -2.09 -7.57
N GLY A 281 -20.91 -1.49 -6.43
CA GLY A 281 -20.34 -0.12 -6.43
C GLY A 281 -19.02 -0.07 -7.21
N ALA A 282 -18.12 -1.04 -6.98
CA ALA A 282 -16.88 -1.14 -7.74
C ALA A 282 -17.13 -1.40 -9.25
N LEU A 283 -18.14 -2.19 -9.60
CA LEU A 283 -18.53 -2.39 -10.99
C LEU A 283 -18.95 -1.07 -11.65
N ALA A 284 -19.76 -0.27 -10.97
CA ALA A 284 -20.15 1.05 -11.48
C ALA A 284 -18.94 1.98 -11.71
N ALA A 285 -17.91 1.90 -10.85
CA ALA A 285 -16.65 2.62 -11.07
C ALA A 285 -15.94 2.18 -12.35
N MET A 286 -15.94 0.87 -12.64
CA MET A 286 -15.31 0.32 -13.85
C MET A 286 -16.10 0.63 -15.11
N GLU A 287 -17.44 0.54 -15.06
CA GLU A 287 -18.32 0.80 -16.19
C GLU A 287 -18.42 2.29 -16.56
N ASN A 288 -18.15 3.18 -15.60
CA ASN A 288 -18.13 4.64 -15.79
C ASN A 288 -16.70 5.19 -15.63
N TRP A 289 -15.74 4.59 -16.35
CA TRP A 289 -14.31 4.83 -16.14
C TRP A 289 -13.91 6.30 -16.27
N ASP A 290 -14.39 7.01 -17.28
CA ASP A 290 -14.06 8.43 -17.49
C ASP A 290 -14.55 9.30 -16.33
N GLN A 291 -15.76 9.05 -15.83
CA GLN A 291 -16.31 9.75 -14.66
C GLN A 291 -15.52 9.41 -13.39
N SER A 292 -15.10 8.17 -13.26
CA SER A 292 -14.28 7.71 -12.14
C SER A 292 -12.93 8.41 -12.14
N MET A 293 -12.26 8.48 -13.29
CA MET A 293 -10.95 9.14 -13.40
C MET A 293 -11.06 10.65 -13.24
N SER A 294 -12.13 11.29 -13.69
CA SER A 294 -12.37 12.71 -13.40
C SER A 294 -12.42 13.00 -11.89
N ALA A 295 -13.05 12.14 -11.10
CA ALA A 295 -13.06 12.28 -9.64
C ALA A 295 -11.66 12.05 -9.02
N VAL A 296 -10.87 11.14 -9.60
CA VAL A 296 -9.47 10.92 -9.19
C VAL A 296 -8.63 12.15 -9.50
N ASP A 297 -8.78 12.75 -10.68
CA ASP A 297 -8.05 13.95 -11.10
C ASP A 297 -8.35 15.14 -10.19
N GLU A 298 -9.61 15.34 -9.80
CA GLU A 298 -9.99 16.35 -8.82
C GLU A 298 -9.28 16.14 -7.47
N MET A 299 -9.22 14.91 -6.99
CA MET A 299 -8.51 14.55 -5.75
C MET A 299 -7.01 14.78 -5.88
N LEU A 300 -6.42 14.43 -7.03
CA LEU A 300 -4.99 14.61 -7.31
C LEU A 300 -4.56 16.08 -7.29
N VAL A 301 -5.38 17.00 -7.80
CA VAL A 301 -5.11 18.46 -7.72
C VAL A 301 -4.90 18.90 -6.26
N HIS A 302 -5.75 18.42 -5.35
CA HIS A 302 -5.62 18.74 -3.93
C HIS A 302 -4.40 18.07 -3.30
N PHE A 303 -4.17 16.79 -3.58
CA PHE A 303 -3.03 16.05 -3.05
C PHE A 303 -1.70 16.65 -3.53
N ASP A 304 -1.58 17.02 -4.79
CA ASP A 304 -0.35 17.61 -5.33
C ASP A 304 -0.03 18.97 -4.67
N ARG A 305 -1.03 19.83 -4.54
CA ARG A 305 -0.87 21.11 -3.82
C ARG A 305 -0.39 20.88 -2.38
N ARG A 306 -1.01 19.95 -1.65
CA ARG A 306 -0.65 19.62 -0.26
C ARG A 306 0.73 18.97 -0.17
N ARG A 307 1.07 18.09 -1.12
CA ARG A 307 2.38 17.47 -1.26
C ARG A 307 3.47 18.53 -1.37
N LEU A 308 3.32 19.47 -2.30
CA LEU A 308 4.29 20.52 -2.55
C LEU A 308 4.42 21.47 -1.35
N LYS A 309 3.31 21.83 -0.71
CA LYS A 309 3.30 22.65 0.51
C LYS A 309 4.06 21.98 1.65
N LEU A 310 3.75 20.70 1.92
CA LEU A 310 4.39 19.93 2.99
C LEU A 310 5.89 19.72 2.68
N LEU A 311 6.23 19.37 1.43
CA LEU A 311 7.62 19.19 1.00
C LEU A 311 8.44 20.48 1.22
N HIS A 312 7.95 21.61 0.71
CA HIS A 312 8.64 22.89 0.87
C HIS A 312 8.83 23.28 2.35
N GLY A 313 7.81 23.04 3.19
CA GLY A 313 7.92 23.26 4.61
C GLY A 313 8.97 22.38 5.30
N LEU A 314 9.08 21.11 4.89
CA LEU A 314 10.10 20.18 5.39
C LEU A 314 11.50 20.58 4.92
N GLU A 315 11.68 20.93 3.64
CA GLU A 315 12.97 21.38 3.08
C GLU A 315 13.48 22.68 3.70
N SER A 316 12.58 23.54 4.18
CA SER A 316 12.92 24.77 4.90
C SER A 316 13.20 24.56 6.39
N THR A 317 13.12 23.33 6.89
CA THR A 317 13.38 22.98 8.30
C THR A 317 14.81 22.51 8.46
N ASP A 318 15.62 23.24 9.24
CA ASP A 318 16.99 22.86 9.52
C ASP A 318 17.05 21.45 10.12
N GLY A 319 17.98 20.63 9.62
CA GLY A 319 18.16 19.25 10.06
C GLY A 319 17.24 18.23 9.42
N ILE A 320 16.31 18.63 8.56
CA ILE A 320 15.46 17.72 7.79
C ILE A 320 15.89 17.70 6.31
N THR A 321 15.97 16.52 5.73
CA THR A 321 16.01 16.35 4.27
C THR A 321 14.82 15.49 3.82
N CYS A 322 14.24 15.79 2.69
CA CYS A 322 13.08 15.04 2.19
C CYS A 322 13.14 14.91 0.67
N GLN A 323 12.96 13.69 0.18
CA GLN A 323 12.82 13.46 -1.24
C GLN A 323 11.39 13.77 -1.70
N ARG A 324 11.27 14.30 -2.92
CA ARG A 324 10.00 14.57 -3.57
C ARG A 324 9.34 13.25 -3.97
N SER A 325 8.19 12.95 -3.38
CA SER A 325 7.40 11.78 -3.75
C SER A 325 6.76 11.94 -5.14
N GLN A 326 6.73 10.85 -5.90
CA GLN A 326 6.14 10.83 -7.25
C GLN A 326 4.77 10.15 -7.28
N GLY A 327 4.35 9.55 -6.18
CA GLY A 327 3.04 8.89 -6.07
C GLY A 327 2.57 8.69 -4.63
N ALA A 328 1.44 8.03 -4.47
CA ALA A 328 0.73 7.86 -3.20
C ALA A 328 0.33 9.21 -2.56
N PHE A 329 0.32 9.31 -1.24
CA PHE A 329 0.06 10.56 -0.50
C PHE A 329 0.91 10.67 0.77
N TYR A 330 2.21 10.35 0.63
CA TYR A 330 3.17 10.36 1.75
C TYR A 330 4.44 11.12 1.39
N LEU A 331 5.04 11.74 2.43
CA LEU A 331 6.43 12.16 2.45
C LEU A 331 7.17 11.38 3.53
N PHE A 332 8.47 11.15 3.30
CA PHE A 332 9.30 10.31 4.16
C PHE A 332 10.65 11.01 4.47
N PRO A 333 10.61 12.10 5.25
CA PRO A 333 11.80 12.89 5.59
C PRO A 333 12.77 12.14 6.49
N ASN A 334 14.05 12.41 6.25
CA ASN A 334 15.17 12.00 7.08
C ASN A 334 15.31 12.98 8.27
N ILE A 335 15.38 12.43 9.48
CA ILE A 335 15.49 13.14 10.75
C ILE A 335 16.72 12.72 11.54
N SER A 336 17.66 11.99 10.93
CA SER A 336 18.82 11.40 11.60
C SER A 336 19.77 12.45 12.21
N SER A 337 19.76 13.68 11.68
CA SER A 337 20.57 14.80 12.19
C SER A 337 20.25 15.19 13.64
N PHE A 338 19.05 14.88 14.14
CA PHE A 338 18.65 15.20 15.52
C PHE A 338 19.16 14.20 16.56
N GLY A 339 19.81 13.10 16.15
CA GLY A 339 20.40 12.12 17.05
C GLY A 339 19.40 11.32 17.90
N LEU A 340 18.09 11.44 17.64
CA LEU A 340 17.04 10.68 18.28
C LEU A 340 16.66 9.45 17.44
N SER A 341 16.22 8.38 18.08
CA SER A 341 15.53 7.31 17.34
C SER A 341 14.23 7.84 16.73
N SER A 342 13.82 7.26 15.60
CA SER A 342 12.57 7.67 14.94
C SER A 342 11.33 7.44 15.80
N GLU A 343 11.37 6.44 16.71
CA GLU A 343 10.33 6.21 17.72
C GLU A 343 10.30 7.31 18.77
N GLU A 344 11.47 7.69 19.31
CA GLU A 344 11.59 8.75 20.30
C GLU A 344 11.19 10.11 19.71
N PHE A 345 11.69 10.45 18.51
CA PHE A 345 11.30 11.66 17.80
C PHE A 345 9.78 11.75 17.63
N SER A 346 9.14 10.68 17.13
CA SER A 346 7.69 10.64 16.91
C SER A 346 6.90 10.73 18.21
N ALA A 347 7.37 10.08 19.28
CA ALA A 347 6.72 10.09 20.57
C ALA A 347 6.78 11.49 21.22
N ARG A 348 7.95 12.12 21.23
CA ARG A 348 8.15 13.47 21.77
C ARG A 348 7.40 14.52 20.94
N LEU A 349 7.44 14.44 19.61
CA LEU A 349 6.70 15.35 18.73
C LEU A 349 5.18 15.29 19.02
N LEU A 350 4.63 14.11 19.27
CA LEU A 350 3.23 13.98 19.66
C LEU A 350 2.96 14.51 21.06
N GLU A 351 3.85 14.26 22.01
CA GLU A 351 3.66 14.67 23.40
C GLU A 351 3.83 16.17 23.60
N GLU A 352 4.89 16.76 23.02
CA GLU A 352 5.28 18.15 23.22
C GLU A 352 4.47 19.10 22.30
N GLN A 353 4.29 18.72 21.02
CA GLN A 353 3.71 19.58 19.99
C GLN A 353 2.36 19.12 19.45
N LYS A 354 1.84 17.96 19.89
CA LYS A 354 0.56 17.40 19.41
C LYS A 354 0.55 17.13 17.89
N VAL A 355 1.69 16.73 17.34
CA VAL A 355 1.81 16.31 15.94
C VAL A 355 2.03 14.81 15.87
N ALA A 356 1.13 14.08 15.23
CA ALA A 356 1.16 12.63 15.11
C ALA A 356 1.75 12.21 13.76
N VAL A 357 2.94 11.61 13.76
CA VAL A 357 3.63 11.04 12.61
C VAL A 357 3.91 9.56 12.84
N VAL A 358 4.28 8.80 11.82
CA VAL A 358 4.65 7.39 11.98
C VAL A 358 6.16 7.25 11.91
N SER A 359 6.75 6.60 12.93
CA SER A 359 8.18 6.29 13.01
C SER A 359 8.64 5.44 11.81
N GLY A 360 9.80 5.78 11.27
CA GLY A 360 10.44 5.03 10.17
C GLY A 360 10.85 3.62 10.58
N HIS A 361 11.14 3.39 11.85
CA HIS A 361 11.39 2.05 12.40
C HIS A 361 10.29 1.06 12.03
N ALA A 362 9.02 1.49 12.06
CA ALA A 362 7.88 0.66 11.66
C ALA A 362 7.92 0.17 10.20
N PHE A 363 8.65 0.87 9.34
CA PHE A 363 8.82 0.57 7.92
C PHE A 363 10.19 -0.06 7.61
N GLY A 364 10.96 -0.43 8.64
CA GLY A 364 12.32 -0.96 8.49
C GLY A 364 13.36 0.10 8.10
N ALA A 365 13.12 1.36 8.42
CA ALA A 365 13.96 2.51 8.04
C ALA A 365 14.14 3.45 9.23
N GLU A 366 15.14 3.18 10.06
CA GLU A 366 15.51 4.05 11.18
C GLU A 366 16.04 5.39 10.68
N GLY A 367 15.81 6.48 11.43
CA GLY A 367 16.23 7.84 11.05
C GLY A 367 15.23 8.57 10.13
N TYR A 368 14.07 8.00 9.86
CA TYR A 368 13.01 8.60 9.04
C TYR A 368 11.68 8.66 9.78
N ILE A 369 10.76 9.50 9.29
CA ILE A 369 9.35 9.52 9.71
C ILE A 369 8.44 9.58 8.48
N ARG A 370 7.22 9.03 8.58
CA ARG A 370 6.22 9.17 7.52
C ARG A 370 5.18 10.22 7.88
N LEU A 371 4.95 11.16 6.96
CA LEU A 371 3.83 12.10 7.00
C LEU A 371 2.88 11.82 5.83
N SER A 372 1.59 11.68 6.12
CA SER A 372 0.53 11.62 5.11
C SER A 372 -0.02 13.03 4.85
N TYR A 373 -0.09 13.44 3.59
CA TYR A 373 -0.75 14.69 3.22
C TYR A 373 -2.23 14.50 2.81
N ALA A 374 -2.79 13.31 3.05
CA ALA A 374 -4.23 13.06 2.97
C ALA A 374 -4.93 13.60 4.23
N THR A 375 -4.91 14.92 4.38
CA THR A 375 -5.53 15.70 5.48
C THR A 375 -5.79 17.13 4.99
N SER A 376 -6.46 17.98 5.79
CA SER A 376 -6.77 19.34 5.36
C SER A 376 -5.55 20.26 5.29
N ASP A 377 -5.66 21.33 4.51
CA ASP A 377 -4.59 22.33 4.35
C ASP A 377 -4.24 23.02 5.67
N GLU A 378 -5.24 23.25 6.54
CA GLU A 378 -5.08 23.85 7.86
C GLU A 378 -4.25 22.94 8.79
N ILE A 379 -4.51 21.62 8.75
CA ILE A 379 -3.72 20.64 9.54
C ILE A 379 -2.28 20.59 9.04
N ILE A 380 -2.06 20.72 7.74
CA ILE A 380 -0.70 20.74 7.15
C ILE A 380 0.05 21.99 7.62
N GLU A 381 -0.56 23.18 7.54
CA GLU A 381 0.06 24.46 7.95
C GLU A 381 0.41 24.45 9.44
N GLU A 382 -0.55 24.13 10.27
CA GLU A 382 -0.35 24.10 11.72
C GLU A 382 0.65 23.01 12.14
N GLY A 383 0.52 21.80 11.55
CA GLY A 383 1.44 20.70 11.84
C GLY A 383 2.88 20.97 11.42
N LEU A 384 3.11 21.66 10.28
CA LEU A 384 4.43 22.12 9.87
C LEU A 384 5.00 23.13 10.85
N SER A 385 4.23 24.13 11.25
CA SER A 385 4.68 25.15 12.23
C SER A 385 5.13 24.51 13.55
N ARG A 386 4.34 23.56 14.05
CA ARG A 386 4.66 22.81 15.28
C ARG A 386 5.90 21.93 15.13
N LEU A 387 6.02 21.23 13.99
CA LEU A 387 7.18 20.40 13.69
C LEU A 387 8.46 21.23 13.60
N GLN A 388 8.41 22.40 12.93
CA GLN A 388 9.54 23.33 12.84
C GLN A 388 9.96 23.84 14.22
N SER A 389 8.99 24.22 15.06
CA SER A 389 9.24 24.63 16.44
C SER A 389 9.89 23.53 17.27
N PHE A 390 9.45 22.29 17.09
CA PHE A 390 10.04 21.13 17.75
C PHE A 390 11.48 20.90 17.29
N CYS A 391 11.74 20.89 15.98
CA CYS A 391 13.09 20.72 15.43
C CYS A 391 14.05 21.80 15.94
N ALA A 392 13.61 23.05 15.96
CA ALA A 392 14.42 24.16 16.51
C ALA A 392 14.74 23.98 18.00
N SER A 393 13.89 23.32 18.78
CA SER A 393 14.14 23.03 20.19
C SER A 393 15.13 21.89 20.43
N LEU A 394 15.46 21.11 19.41
CA LEU A 394 16.41 20.00 19.49
C LEU A 394 17.84 20.40 19.09
N MET A 395 18.01 21.56 18.44
CA MET A 395 19.31 22.13 18.04
C MET A 395 19.89 22.99 19.13
#